data_18ac5d32dd4b83b21f3fceace8474e5f
#
_entry.id   18ac5d32dd4b83b21f3fceace8474e5f
#
_cell.length_a   1.000
_cell.length_b   1.000
_cell.length_c   1.000
_cell.angle_alpha   90.00
_cell.angle_beta   90.00
_cell.angle_gamma   90.00
#
_symmetry.space_group_name_H-M   'P 1'
#
loop_
_entity.id
_entity.type
_entity.pdbx_description
1 polymer ?
#
loop_
_entity_poly.entity_id
_entity_poly.type
_entity_poly.pdbx_seq_one_letter_code
_entity_poly.pdbx_strand_id
1 'polypeptide(L)'
;MLESLFREHYDQIYRTAYRVTGSPSDAEDVLQTVFLRLARRDETLDLSPSPGAYLHRAAINASLDLVRSRANAKPVQLEDVEAELSANPNLSPAAQHEDRELRRLIQQAVARLGATAAEMFVLRYFEGYGNREIAERLNTSQMVVGVVLHRARTRLRKEIGEFLEEYHEA
;
A
#
# COMPACT_ATOMS: atom_id res chain seq x y z
N MET A 1 18.27 -12.02 -17.02
CA MET A 1 17.49 -10.75 -16.92
C MET A 1 16.60 -10.72 -15.69
N LEU A 2 15.70 -11.68 -15.52
CA LEU A 2 14.77 -11.73 -14.36
C LEU A 2 15.51 -11.81 -13.02
N GLU A 3 16.54 -12.62 -12.91
CA GLU A 3 17.34 -12.78 -11.70
C GLU A 3 18.08 -11.49 -11.31
N SER A 4 18.61 -10.75 -12.27
CA SER A 4 19.28 -9.47 -11.99
C SER A 4 18.28 -8.41 -11.53
N LEU A 5 17.10 -8.35 -12.15
CA LEU A 5 16.00 -7.46 -11.72
C LEU A 5 15.54 -7.81 -10.29
N PHE A 6 15.43 -9.09 -9.97
CA PHE A 6 15.09 -9.54 -8.63
C PHE A 6 16.10 -9.06 -7.59
N ARG A 7 17.39 -9.31 -7.83
CA ARG A 7 18.45 -8.90 -6.91
C ARG A 7 18.55 -7.39 -6.72
N GLU A 8 18.41 -6.65 -7.81
CA GLU A 8 18.51 -5.19 -7.80
C GLU A 8 17.32 -4.50 -7.11
N HIS A 9 16.11 -5.03 -7.27
CA HIS A 9 14.89 -4.37 -6.84
C HIS A 9 14.17 -5.04 -5.66
N TYR A 10 14.68 -6.17 -5.15
CA TYR A 10 14.08 -6.92 -4.04
C TYR A 10 13.75 -6.05 -2.84
N ASP A 11 14.75 -5.34 -2.33
CA ASP A 11 14.61 -4.52 -1.12
C ASP A 11 13.61 -3.38 -1.30
N GLN A 12 13.59 -2.76 -2.46
CA GLN A 12 12.66 -1.68 -2.77
C GLN A 12 11.22 -2.21 -2.79
N ILE A 13 10.97 -3.29 -3.51
CA ILE A 13 9.65 -3.90 -3.64
C ILE A 13 9.14 -4.37 -2.27
N TYR A 14 9.98 -5.06 -1.52
CA TYR A 14 9.64 -5.55 -0.19
C TYR A 14 9.27 -4.41 0.76
N ARG A 15 10.09 -3.36 0.84
CA ARG A 15 9.83 -2.19 1.70
C ARG A 15 8.54 -1.47 1.32
N THR A 16 8.30 -1.27 0.04
CA THR A 16 7.05 -0.66 -0.46
C THR A 16 5.84 -1.51 -0.07
N ALA A 17 5.90 -2.81 -0.34
CA ALA A 17 4.84 -3.74 0.03
C ALA A 17 4.58 -3.76 1.54
N TYR A 18 5.63 -3.78 2.35
CA TYR A 18 5.52 -3.73 3.81
C TYR A 18 4.87 -2.43 4.30
N ARG A 19 5.23 -1.28 3.74
CA ARG A 19 4.61 0.01 4.10
C ARG A 19 3.12 0.05 3.80
N VAL A 20 2.70 -0.56 2.70
CA VAL A 20 1.28 -0.58 2.30
C VAL A 20 0.48 -1.63 3.08
N THR A 21 1.02 -2.82 3.26
CA THR A 21 0.31 -3.95 3.87
C THR A 21 0.46 -4.03 5.39
N GLY A 22 1.58 -3.53 5.93
CA GLY A 22 1.89 -3.61 7.35
C GLY A 22 2.26 -5.00 7.86
N SER A 23 2.43 -5.98 7.00
CA SER A 23 2.71 -7.37 7.33
C SER A 23 3.90 -7.92 6.55
N PRO A 24 4.90 -8.55 7.24
CA PRO A 24 6.02 -9.19 6.55
C PRO A 24 5.60 -10.30 5.59
N SER A 25 4.65 -11.14 5.98
CA SER A 25 4.19 -12.23 5.12
C SER A 25 3.44 -11.72 3.89
N ASP A 26 2.67 -10.66 4.03
CA ASP A 26 2.00 -10.00 2.91
C ASP A 26 2.99 -9.34 1.96
N ALA A 27 4.04 -8.72 2.50
CA ALA A 27 5.10 -8.13 1.70
C ALA A 27 5.83 -9.19 0.86
N GLU A 28 6.08 -10.37 1.43
CA GLU A 28 6.64 -11.51 0.70
C GLU A 28 5.69 -12.03 -0.39
N ASP A 29 4.41 -12.15 -0.10
CA ASP A 29 3.38 -12.56 -1.07
C ASP A 29 3.29 -11.56 -2.23
N VAL A 30 3.34 -10.27 -1.96
CA VAL A 30 3.39 -9.22 -2.99
C VAL A 30 4.65 -9.35 -3.84
N LEU A 31 5.81 -9.53 -3.22
CA LEU A 31 7.09 -9.72 -3.91
C LEU A 31 7.01 -10.90 -4.88
N GLN A 32 6.54 -12.05 -4.41
CA GLN A 32 6.34 -13.23 -5.25
C GLN A 32 5.36 -12.97 -6.38
N THR A 33 4.23 -12.33 -6.10
CA THR A 33 3.19 -11.99 -7.09
C THR A 33 3.75 -11.11 -8.20
N VAL A 34 4.51 -10.09 -7.85
CA VAL A 34 5.11 -9.16 -8.83
C VAL A 34 6.09 -9.89 -9.75
N PHE A 35 7.00 -10.69 -9.18
CA PHE A 35 7.98 -11.42 -9.98
C PHE A 35 7.40 -12.59 -10.77
N LEU A 36 6.39 -13.29 -10.25
CA LEU A 36 5.67 -14.31 -11.00
C LEU A 36 4.91 -13.72 -12.20
N ARG A 37 4.28 -12.57 -12.02
CA ARG A 37 3.63 -11.85 -13.14
C ARG A 37 4.65 -11.43 -14.19
N LEU A 38 5.80 -10.95 -13.77
CA LEU A 38 6.89 -10.57 -14.69
C LEU A 38 7.45 -11.80 -15.43
N ALA A 39 7.65 -12.91 -14.74
CA ALA A 39 8.17 -14.16 -15.34
C ALA A 39 7.20 -14.78 -16.38
N ARG A 40 5.90 -14.58 -16.20
CA ARG A 40 4.86 -15.09 -17.12
C ARG A 40 4.61 -14.19 -18.33
N ARG A 41 5.15 -12.98 -18.33
CA ARG A 41 4.99 -12.05 -19.44
C ARG A 41 6.04 -12.31 -20.51
N ASP A 42 5.65 -12.03 -21.75
CA ASP A 42 6.50 -12.20 -22.92
C ASP A 42 7.69 -11.22 -22.88
N GLU A 43 8.81 -11.56 -23.54
CA GLU A 43 10.06 -10.78 -23.58
C GLU A 43 9.88 -9.36 -24.18
N THR A 44 8.74 -9.08 -24.77
CA THR A 44 8.38 -7.77 -25.37
C THR A 44 7.83 -6.77 -24.35
N LEU A 45 7.90 -7.03 -23.04
CA LEU A 45 7.34 -6.17 -22.02
C LEU A 45 8.02 -4.79 -22.00
N ASP A 46 7.21 -3.76 -22.21
CA ASP A 46 7.64 -2.38 -21.99
C ASP A 46 7.74 -2.07 -20.48
N LEU A 47 8.98 -1.99 -20.00
CA LEU A 47 9.29 -1.62 -18.62
C LEU A 47 9.55 -0.11 -18.48
N SER A 48 8.84 0.70 -19.27
CA SER A 48 8.97 2.16 -19.23
C SER A 48 8.43 2.77 -17.93
N PRO A 49 9.00 3.87 -17.42
CA PRO A 49 10.20 4.54 -17.90
C PRO A 49 11.50 3.85 -17.51
N SER A 50 11.46 2.93 -16.57
CA SER A 50 12.58 2.09 -16.14
C SER A 50 12.05 0.84 -15.44
N PRO A 51 12.83 -0.26 -15.39
CA PRO A 51 12.43 -1.46 -14.65
C PRO A 51 12.07 -1.19 -13.19
N GLY A 52 12.84 -0.34 -12.51
CA GLY A 52 12.60 0.03 -11.12
C GLY A 52 11.27 0.76 -10.92
N ALA A 53 10.94 1.72 -11.77
CA ALA A 53 9.67 2.44 -11.72
C ALA A 53 8.47 1.51 -11.99
N TYR A 54 8.60 0.63 -12.99
CA TYR A 54 7.59 -0.38 -13.28
C TYR A 54 7.34 -1.31 -12.10
N LEU A 55 8.41 -1.88 -11.54
CA LEU A 55 8.32 -2.80 -10.40
C LEU A 55 7.78 -2.13 -9.15
N HIS A 56 8.17 -0.89 -8.89
CA HIS A 56 7.63 -0.11 -7.77
C HIS A 56 6.12 0.11 -7.90
N ARG A 57 5.65 0.51 -9.07
CA ARG A 57 4.23 0.65 -9.36
C ARG A 57 3.48 -0.68 -9.25
N ALA A 58 4.05 -1.76 -9.76
CA ALA A 58 3.49 -3.10 -9.65
C ALA A 58 3.38 -3.54 -8.19
N ALA A 59 4.36 -3.22 -7.35
CA ALA A 59 4.33 -3.51 -5.91
C ALA A 59 3.23 -2.76 -5.18
N ILE A 60 3.06 -1.46 -5.46
CA ILE A 60 1.96 -0.66 -4.89
C ILE A 60 0.60 -1.25 -5.27
N ASN A 61 0.39 -1.52 -6.54
CA ASN A 61 -0.89 -2.05 -7.03
C ASN A 61 -1.19 -3.46 -6.50
N ALA A 62 -0.20 -4.34 -6.46
CA ALA A 62 -0.36 -5.69 -5.90
C ALA A 62 -0.64 -5.64 -4.39
N SER A 63 0.00 -4.72 -3.66
CA SER A 63 -0.24 -4.51 -2.24
C SER A 63 -1.67 -4.03 -1.96
N LEU A 64 -2.16 -3.07 -2.74
CA LEU A 64 -3.53 -2.58 -2.65
C LEU A 64 -4.56 -3.66 -3.00
N ASP A 65 -4.29 -4.47 -4.02
CA ASP A 65 -5.14 -5.62 -4.38
C ASP A 65 -5.23 -6.63 -3.23
N LEU A 66 -4.11 -6.91 -2.57
CA LEU A 66 -4.07 -7.80 -1.42
C LEU A 66 -4.87 -7.24 -0.23
N VAL A 67 -4.74 -5.96 0.07
CA VAL A 67 -5.53 -5.29 1.13
C VAL A 67 -7.03 -5.37 0.81
N ARG A 68 -7.43 -5.12 -0.44
CA ARG A 68 -8.83 -5.26 -0.88
C ARG A 68 -9.35 -6.68 -0.72
N SER A 69 -8.56 -7.66 -1.13
CA SER A 69 -8.92 -9.08 -1.02
C SER A 69 -9.13 -9.50 0.43
N ARG A 70 -8.28 -9.06 1.34
CA ARG A 70 -8.40 -9.36 2.77
C ARG A 70 -9.56 -8.64 3.43
N ALA A 71 -9.89 -7.42 3.03
CA ALA A 71 -11.05 -6.70 3.53
C ALA A 71 -12.37 -7.41 3.20
N ASN A 72 -12.41 -8.16 2.09
CA ASN A 72 -13.55 -8.95 1.65
C ASN A 72 -13.57 -10.40 2.20
N ALA A 73 -12.46 -10.86 2.79
CA ALA A 73 -12.38 -12.16 3.43
C ALA A 73 -12.79 -12.07 4.91
N LYS A 74 -13.36 -13.15 5.45
CA LYS A 74 -13.62 -13.25 6.90
C LYS A 74 -12.27 -13.27 7.63
N PRO A 75 -12.12 -12.56 8.79
CA PRO A 75 -10.88 -12.54 9.54
C PRO A 75 -10.48 -13.95 9.97
N VAL A 76 -9.26 -14.34 9.61
CA VAL A 76 -8.63 -15.59 10.08
C VAL A 76 -7.68 -15.22 11.21
N GLN A 77 -7.70 -16.00 12.29
CA GLN A 77 -6.96 -15.76 13.55
C GLN A 77 -5.43 -15.66 13.42
N LEU A 78 -4.85 -15.93 12.25
CA LEU A 78 -3.41 -15.80 11.98
C LEU A 78 -2.90 -14.34 11.99
N GLU A 79 -3.79 -13.38 11.81
CA GLU A 79 -3.43 -11.95 11.84
C GLU A 79 -3.03 -11.46 13.23
N ASP A 80 -3.54 -12.09 14.29
CA ASP A 80 -3.25 -11.69 15.67
C ASP A 80 -1.79 -11.97 16.07
N VAL A 81 -1.18 -13.01 15.52
CA VAL A 81 0.21 -13.40 15.85
C VAL A 81 1.23 -12.47 15.18
N GLU A 82 1.02 -12.10 13.93
CA GLU A 82 1.91 -11.16 13.21
C GLU A 82 1.79 -9.73 13.76
N ALA A 83 0.59 -9.34 14.19
CA ALA A 83 0.35 -8.05 14.81
C ALA A 83 1.08 -7.90 16.15
N GLU A 84 1.24 -8.98 16.93
CA GLU A 84 2.03 -8.98 18.17
C GLU A 84 3.52 -8.76 17.90
N LEU A 85 4.06 -9.29 16.79
CA LEU A 85 5.47 -9.14 16.42
C LEU A 85 5.84 -7.73 15.96
N SER A 86 4.87 -6.97 15.44
CA SER A 86 5.07 -5.60 14.97
C SER A 86 4.63 -4.52 15.96
N ALA A 87 4.24 -4.90 17.17
CA ALA A 87 3.78 -3.99 18.20
C ALA A 87 4.89 -3.06 18.71
N ASN A 88 4.56 -1.78 18.88
CA ASN A 88 5.46 -0.82 19.52
C ASN A 88 5.57 -1.11 21.02
N PRO A 89 6.77 -1.47 21.55
CA PRO A 89 6.93 -1.85 22.95
C PRO A 89 6.65 -0.71 23.95
N ASN A 90 6.57 0.54 23.48
CA ASN A 90 6.32 1.71 24.31
C ASN A 90 4.84 2.01 24.54
N LEU A 91 3.94 1.26 23.93
CA LEU A 91 2.49 1.44 24.05
C LEU A 91 1.88 0.36 24.97
N SER A 92 0.82 0.71 25.70
CA SER A 92 0.02 -0.27 26.42
C SER A 92 -0.68 -1.25 25.46
N PRO A 93 -1.06 -2.47 25.89
CA PRO A 93 -1.78 -3.42 25.04
C PRO A 93 -3.05 -2.85 24.41
N ALA A 94 -3.81 -2.05 25.15
CA ALA A 94 -5.01 -1.38 24.64
C ALA A 94 -4.68 -0.33 23.56
N ALA A 95 -3.66 0.52 23.80
CA ALA A 95 -3.20 1.51 22.83
C ALA A 95 -2.60 0.87 21.57
N GLN A 96 -1.94 -0.27 21.70
CA GLN A 96 -1.44 -1.05 20.57
C GLN A 96 -2.57 -1.63 19.72
N HIS A 97 -3.64 -2.08 20.35
CA HIS A 97 -4.83 -2.58 19.65
C HIS A 97 -5.53 -1.47 18.88
N GLU A 98 -5.74 -0.31 19.49
CA GLU A 98 -6.34 0.88 18.84
C GLU A 98 -5.49 1.35 17.65
N ASP A 99 -4.16 1.39 17.80
CA ASP A 99 -3.24 1.78 16.72
C ASP A 99 -3.29 0.81 15.54
N ARG A 100 -3.37 -0.49 15.80
CA ARG A 100 -3.52 -1.52 14.77
C ARG A 100 -4.86 -1.43 14.04
N GLU A 101 -5.94 -1.22 14.76
CA GLU A 101 -7.27 -1.02 14.20
C GLU A 101 -7.30 0.21 13.29
N LEU A 102 -6.74 1.33 13.74
CA LEU A 102 -6.66 2.56 12.96
C LEU A 102 -5.84 2.37 11.69
N ARG A 103 -4.69 1.70 11.77
CA ARG A 103 -3.88 1.39 10.58
C ARG A 103 -4.62 0.52 9.58
N ARG A 104 -5.30 -0.52 10.04
CA ARG A 104 -6.14 -1.38 9.19
C ARG A 104 -7.21 -0.58 8.46
N LEU A 105 -7.87 0.31 9.16
CA LEU A 105 -8.90 1.17 8.57
C LEU A 105 -8.36 2.12 7.53
N ILE A 106 -7.22 2.75 7.79
CA ILE A 106 -6.54 3.61 6.82
C ILE A 106 -6.18 2.81 5.57
N GLN A 107 -5.58 1.63 5.73
CA GLN A 107 -5.23 0.76 4.62
C GLN A 107 -6.44 0.38 3.78
N GLN A 108 -7.52 -0.04 4.42
CA GLN A 108 -8.76 -0.40 3.74
C GLN A 108 -9.41 0.80 3.05
N ALA A 109 -9.43 1.95 3.68
CA ALA A 109 -9.98 3.18 3.10
C ALA A 109 -9.16 3.64 1.88
N VAL A 110 -7.83 3.57 1.95
CA VAL A 110 -6.95 3.85 0.81
C VAL A 110 -7.19 2.85 -0.32
N ALA A 111 -7.30 1.57 0.00
CA ALA A 111 -7.56 0.52 -1.00
C ALA A 111 -8.93 0.68 -1.70
N ARG A 112 -9.90 1.31 -1.04
CA ARG A 112 -11.22 1.65 -1.64
C ARG A 112 -11.22 2.90 -2.52
N LEU A 113 -10.17 3.70 -2.50
CA LEU A 113 -9.99 4.77 -3.49
C LEU A 113 -9.87 4.16 -4.90
N GLY A 114 -10.20 4.92 -5.93
CA GLY A 114 -9.90 4.50 -7.29
C GLY A 114 -8.40 4.21 -7.48
N ALA A 115 -8.04 3.32 -8.40
CA ALA A 115 -6.67 2.83 -8.56
C ALA A 115 -5.62 3.96 -8.63
N THR A 116 -5.88 4.99 -9.42
CA THR A 116 -4.97 6.14 -9.58
C THR A 116 -4.87 6.96 -8.29
N ALA A 117 -5.99 7.24 -7.63
CA ALA A 117 -6.01 7.99 -6.39
C ALA A 117 -5.30 7.24 -5.25
N ALA A 118 -5.50 5.93 -5.16
CA ALA A 118 -4.83 5.07 -4.18
C ALA A 118 -3.31 5.05 -4.41
N GLU A 119 -2.86 4.91 -5.66
CA GLU A 119 -1.44 4.94 -6.01
C GLU A 119 -0.80 6.30 -5.68
N MET A 120 -1.46 7.41 -6.03
CA MET A 120 -0.98 8.75 -5.66
C MET A 120 -0.90 8.94 -4.15
N PHE A 121 -1.88 8.44 -3.42
CA PHE A 121 -1.92 8.53 -1.96
C PHE A 121 -0.77 7.75 -1.31
N VAL A 122 -0.51 6.52 -1.77
CA VAL A 122 0.62 5.71 -1.29
C VAL A 122 1.95 6.41 -1.59
N LEU A 123 2.14 6.89 -2.81
CA LEU A 123 3.36 7.61 -3.18
C LEU A 123 3.59 8.85 -2.31
N ARG A 124 2.56 9.62 -2.01
CA ARG A 124 2.67 10.84 -1.22
C ARG A 124 2.89 10.56 0.27
N TYR A 125 2.05 9.73 0.86
CA TYR A 125 1.97 9.60 2.32
C TYR A 125 2.73 8.40 2.89
N PHE A 126 2.87 7.32 2.14
CA PHE A 126 3.62 6.14 2.58
C PHE A 126 5.07 6.17 2.09
N GLU A 127 5.30 6.66 0.89
CA GLU A 127 6.62 6.67 0.25
C GLU A 127 7.32 8.05 0.32
N GLY A 128 6.60 9.11 0.63
CA GLY A 128 7.16 10.45 0.85
C GLY A 128 7.48 11.26 -0.42
N TYR A 129 6.92 10.89 -1.58
CA TYR A 129 7.13 11.65 -2.82
C TYR A 129 6.39 12.98 -2.81
N GLY A 130 7.02 14.02 -3.39
CA GLY A 130 6.38 15.30 -3.64
C GLY A 130 5.42 15.24 -4.83
N ASN A 131 4.48 16.20 -4.91
CA ASN A 131 3.50 16.24 -5.99
C ASN A 131 4.12 16.29 -7.39
N ARG A 132 5.24 17.00 -7.53
CA ARG A 132 5.99 17.06 -8.79
C ARG A 132 6.53 15.70 -9.21
N GLU A 133 7.17 14.98 -8.27
CA GLU A 133 7.71 13.65 -8.53
C GLU A 133 6.61 12.64 -8.87
N ILE A 134 5.47 12.72 -8.19
CA ILE A 134 4.29 11.89 -8.50
C ILE A 134 3.77 12.18 -9.90
N ALA A 135 3.66 13.47 -10.26
CA ALA A 135 3.22 13.88 -11.59
C ALA A 135 4.13 13.34 -12.69
N GLU A 136 5.44 13.42 -12.50
CA GLU A 136 6.44 12.87 -13.43
C GLU A 136 6.32 11.34 -13.56
N ARG A 137 6.19 10.62 -12.42
CA ARG A 137 6.06 9.16 -12.40
C ARG A 137 4.79 8.64 -13.06
N LEU A 138 3.68 9.33 -12.89
CA LEU A 138 2.37 8.92 -13.40
C LEU A 138 2.00 9.61 -14.72
N ASN A 139 2.92 10.38 -15.30
CA ASN A 139 2.72 11.11 -16.55
C ASN A 139 1.47 12.00 -16.53
N THR A 140 1.37 12.83 -15.51
CA THR A 140 0.28 13.79 -15.29
C THR A 140 0.82 15.14 -14.81
N SER A 141 -0.04 16.07 -14.45
CA SER A 141 0.36 17.39 -13.94
C SER A 141 0.31 17.47 -12.42
N GLN A 142 1.09 18.39 -11.83
CA GLN A 142 1.03 18.68 -10.40
C GLN A 142 -0.36 19.13 -9.94
N MET A 143 -1.07 19.87 -10.79
CA MET A 143 -2.43 20.31 -10.50
C MET A 143 -3.38 19.11 -10.35
N VAL A 144 -3.31 18.13 -11.25
CA VAL A 144 -4.11 16.90 -11.18
C VAL A 144 -3.78 16.12 -9.90
N VAL A 145 -2.50 15.94 -9.59
CA VAL A 145 -2.07 15.29 -8.35
C VAL A 145 -2.64 15.99 -7.12
N GLY A 146 -2.54 17.31 -7.07
CA GLY A 146 -3.08 18.14 -5.97
C GLY A 146 -4.58 17.96 -5.78
N VAL A 147 -5.34 17.98 -6.86
CA VAL A 147 -6.82 17.80 -6.83
C VAL A 147 -7.19 16.38 -6.40
N VAL A 148 -6.53 15.37 -6.95
CA VAL A 148 -6.78 13.95 -6.59
C VAL A 148 -6.46 13.69 -5.13
N LEU A 149 -5.33 14.16 -4.63
CA LEU A 149 -4.94 14.01 -3.23
C LEU A 149 -5.87 14.77 -2.28
N HIS A 150 -6.32 15.96 -2.66
CA HIS A 150 -7.29 16.72 -1.85
C HIS A 150 -8.60 15.95 -1.69
N ARG A 151 -9.16 15.44 -2.78
CA ARG A 151 -10.38 14.62 -2.77
C ARG A 151 -10.20 13.34 -1.96
N ALA A 152 -9.05 12.67 -2.12
CA ALA A 152 -8.73 11.46 -1.37
C ALA A 152 -8.68 11.74 0.14
N ARG A 153 -8.00 12.81 0.57
CA ARG A 153 -7.96 13.22 1.98
C ARG A 153 -9.34 13.52 2.54
N THR A 154 -10.16 14.23 1.81
CA THR A 154 -11.53 14.57 2.23
C THR A 154 -12.36 13.31 2.44
N ARG A 155 -12.30 12.37 1.51
CA ARG A 155 -13.00 11.09 1.61
C ARG A 155 -12.52 10.26 2.79
N LEU A 156 -11.21 10.16 2.98
CA LEU A 156 -10.62 9.40 4.08
C LEU A 156 -10.97 9.99 5.45
N ARG A 157 -10.94 11.30 5.59
CA ARG A 157 -11.36 11.97 6.84
C ARG A 157 -12.81 11.66 7.19
N LYS A 158 -13.68 11.63 6.20
CA LYS A 158 -15.09 11.28 6.41
C LYS A 158 -15.24 9.84 6.87
N GLU A 159 -14.64 8.88 6.16
CA GLU A 159 -14.72 7.45 6.49
C GLU A 159 -14.11 7.14 7.87
N ILE A 160 -12.95 7.70 8.17
CA ILE A 160 -12.26 7.49 9.45
C ILE A 160 -13.01 8.22 10.59
N GLY A 161 -13.53 9.40 10.33
CA GLY A 161 -14.33 10.16 11.31
C GLY A 161 -15.59 9.41 11.74
N GLU A 162 -16.34 8.86 10.79
CA GLU A 162 -17.51 8.01 11.06
C GLU A 162 -17.14 6.82 11.95
N PHE A 163 -16.02 6.15 11.65
CA PHE A 163 -15.53 5.04 12.47
C PHE A 163 -15.15 5.45 13.89
N LEU A 164 -14.45 6.56 14.06
CA LEU A 164 -14.06 7.04 15.39
C LEU A 164 -15.28 7.42 16.23
N GLU A 165 -16.32 7.94 15.62
CA GLU A 165 -17.60 8.23 16.29
C GLU A 165 -18.27 6.92 16.75
N GLU A 166 -18.40 5.92 15.88
CA GLU A 166 -18.95 4.60 16.22
C GLU A 166 -18.16 3.90 17.35
N TYR A 167 -16.84 4.03 17.33
CA TYR A 167 -15.97 3.43 18.34
C TYR A 167 -16.10 4.10 19.72
N HIS A 168 -16.35 5.41 19.77
CA HIS A 168 -16.53 6.14 21.02
C HIS A 168 -17.94 6.03 21.61
N GLU A 169 -18.93 5.70 20.79
CA GLU A 169 -20.30 5.44 21.23
C GLU A 169 -20.54 4.01 21.72
N ALA A 170 -19.67 3.11 21.36
CA ALA A 170 -19.72 1.71 21.81
C ALA A 170 -18.93 1.48 23.10
#